data_7f3295d413554671c078cedb0498a068
#
_entry.id   7f3295d413554671c078cedb0498a068
#
_cell.length_a   1.000
_cell.length_b   1.000
_cell.length_c   1.000
_cell.angle_alpha   90.00
_cell.angle_beta   90.00
_cell.angle_gamma   90.00
#
_symmetry.space_group_name_H-M   'P 1'
#
loop_
_entity.id
_entity.type
_entity.pdbx_description
1 polymer ?
#
loop_
_entity_poly.entity_id
_entity_poly.type
_entity_poly.pdbx_seq_one_letter_code
_entity_poly.pdbx_strand_id
1 'polypeptide(L)'
;MLKTVRCILVAVVLVAVSGCGAGKSVKKLVGLGGDDLTVYKGQVYPATSKIAIAFQPAQVGKSCRVFAESLVLLPANQTGKDIENSLLAEAGQRGADQVLIGQTRQGEDDAGLQFLYYGPTYEYLCVDQCGGWKFGYKLWEAQGEWVTLGYNEWGKTGVRFETPLVMQVVMLRCQ
;
A
#
# COMPACT_ATOMS: atom_id res chain seq x y z
N MET A 1 79.22 -5.14 -15.19
CA MET A 1 78.11 -5.48 -16.06
C MET A 1 76.84 -5.53 -15.19
N LEU A 2 76.08 -4.47 -15.17
CA LEU A 2 74.96 -4.26 -14.24
C LEU A 2 73.63 -4.64 -14.94
N LYS A 3 72.97 -5.68 -14.46
CA LYS A 3 71.63 -6.07 -14.96
C LYS A 3 70.59 -5.37 -14.13
N THR A 4 69.93 -4.41 -14.71
CA THR A 4 68.81 -3.68 -14.17
C THR A 4 67.55 -4.57 -14.21
N VAL A 5 67.03 -4.91 -13.04
CA VAL A 5 65.69 -5.56 -12.88
C VAL A 5 64.67 -4.45 -12.83
N ARG A 6 63.83 -4.39 -13.84
CA ARG A 6 62.62 -3.53 -13.85
C ARG A 6 61.49 -4.24 -13.12
N CYS A 7 61.12 -3.75 -11.92
CA CYS A 7 59.89 -4.08 -11.25
C CYS A 7 58.73 -3.35 -11.95
N ILE A 8 57.86 -4.09 -12.58
CA ILE A 8 56.58 -3.59 -13.10
C ILE A 8 55.59 -3.66 -11.95
N LEU A 9 55.21 -2.50 -11.41
CA LEU A 9 54.12 -2.33 -10.47
C LEU A 9 52.80 -2.36 -11.25
N VAL A 10 52.07 -3.47 -11.15
CA VAL A 10 50.72 -3.56 -11.65
C VAL A 10 49.80 -2.97 -10.57
N ALA A 11 49.36 -1.75 -10.79
CA ALA A 11 48.31 -1.15 -9.97
C ALA A 11 46.95 -1.75 -10.35
N VAL A 12 46.44 -2.64 -9.51
CA VAL A 12 45.08 -3.14 -9.61
C VAL A 12 44.13 -2.07 -9.06
N VAL A 13 43.48 -1.35 -9.95
CA VAL A 13 42.39 -0.43 -9.60
C VAL A 13 41.16 -1.26 -9.30
N LEU A 14 40.88 -1.47 -8.03
CA LEU A 14 39.58 -1.99 -7.55
C LEU A 14 38.54 -0.88 -7.71
N VAL A 15 37.78 -0.94 -8.79
CA VAL A 15 36.57 -0.14 -8.94
C VAL A 15 35.52 -0.76 -8.02
N ALA A 16 35.38 -0.21 -6.81
CA ALA A 16 34.22 -0.47 -5.95
C ALA A 16 32.99 0.15 -6.61
N VAL A 17 32.20 -0.67 -7.30
CA VAL A 17 30.88 -0.28 -7.76
C VAL A 17 30.00 -0.21 -6.50
N SER A 18 29.93 0.98 -5.92
CA SER A 18 28.95 1.30 -4.88
C SER A 18 27.58 1.29 -5.56
N GLY A 19 26.94 0.13 -5.59
CA GLY A 19 25.52 0.02 -5.91
C GLY A 19 24.74 0.85 -4.88
N CYS A 20 24.37 2.08 -5.24
CA CYS A 20 23.35 2.81 -4.52
C CYS A 20 22.03 2.04 -4.67
N GLY A 21 21.80 1.12 -3.75
CA GLY A 21 20.50 0.53 -3.54
C GLY A 21 19.54 1.62 -3.09
N ALA A 22 18.70 2.08 -4.01
CA ALA A 22 17.57 2.95 -3.72
C ALA A 22 16.49 2.17 -2.96
N GLY A 23 16.86 1.61 -1.82
CA GLY A 23 15.98 0.97 -0.84
C GLY A 23 15.93 1.80 0.43
N LYS A 24 15.73 3.10 0.32
CA LYS A 24 15.42 3.95 1.49
C LYS A 24 13.92 3.87 1.79
N SER A 25 13.45 2.71 2.02
CA SER A 25 12.91 2.21 3.27
C SER A 25 11.74 3.02 3.82
N VAL A 26 10.54 2.61 3.43
CA VAL A 26 9.32 2.69 4.28
C VAL A 26 9.63 2.35 5.75
N LYS A 27 10.64 1.53 6.04
CA LYS A 27 11.18 1.30 7.40
C LYS A 27 11.49 2.59 8.18
N LYS A 28 11.83 3.69 7.53
CA LYS A 28 12.12 4.96 8.22
C LYS A 28 10.86 5.78 8.52
N LEU A 29 9.80 5.58 7.78
CA LEU A 29 8.49 6.21 8.02
C LEU A 29 7.68 5.43 9.07
N VAL A 30 7.80 4.11 9.11
CA VAL A 30 7.13 3.24 10.09
C VAL A 30 7.91 3.18 11.42
N GLY A 31 9.16 3.67 11.46
CA GLY A 31 10.13 3.49 12.55
C GLY A 31 10.04 4.47 13.72
N LEU A 32 8.91 5.09 14.00
CA LEU A 32 8.71 5.84 15.24
C LEU A 32 8.03 4.96 16.31
N GLY A 33 8.77 3.92 16.76
CA GLY A 33 8.46 3.20 17.98
C GLY A 33 7.07 2.58 18.00
N GLY A 34 6.84 1.52 17.22
CA GLY A 34 5.54 0.90 17.16
C GLY A 34 5.56 -0.46 16.49
N ASP A 35 4.43 -1.08 16.48
CA ASP A 35 4.15 -2.34 15.81
C ASP A 35 4.45 -2.29 14.29
N ASP A 36 4.83 -3.44 13.74
CA ASP A 36 4.95 -3.62 12.29
C ASP A 36 3.54 -3.56 11.66
N LEU A 37 3.25 -2.45 11.02
CA LEU A 37 1.96 -2.20 10.38
C LEU A 37 1.70 -3.08 9.16
N THR A 38 2.72 -3.74 8.62
CA THR A 38 2.54 -4.67 7.49
C THR A 38 1.93 -6.00 7.93
N VAL A 39 1.96 -6.28 9.22
CA VAL A 39 1.39 -7.49 9.81
C VAL A 39 -0.04 -7.20 10.29
N TYR A 40 -1.01 -7.85 9.66
CA TYR A 40 -2.40 -7.77 10.10
C TYR A 40 -2.60 -8.48 11.45
N LYS A 41 -3.11 -7.76 12.44
CA LYS A 41 -3.36 -8.27 13.80
C LYS A 41 -4.85 -8.28 14.18
N GLY A 42 -5.72 -7.92 13.25
CA GLY A 42 -7.16 -7.84 13.48
C GLY A 42 -7.90 -9.17 13.33
N GLN A 43 -9.22 -9.10 13.32
CA GLN A 43 -10.09 -10.25 13.13
C GLN A 43 -9.99 -10.78 11.70
N VAL A 44 -9.78 -12.08 11.55
CA VAL A 44 -9.79 -12.78 10.26
C VAL A 44 -11.08 -13.60 10.16
N TYR A 45 -11.82 -13.41 9.08
CA TYR A 45 -13.00 -14.18 8.75
C TYR A 45 -12.68 -15.29 7.74
N PRO A 46 -13.56 -16.26 7.54
CA PRO A 46 -13.43 -17.20 6.42
C PRO A 46 -13.29 -16.45 5.09
N ALA A 47 -12.38 -16.91 4.25
CA ALA A 47 -12.11 -16.27 2.96
C ALA A 47 -13.37 -16.13 2.11
N THR A 48 -13.50 -15.00 1.40
CA THR A 48 -14.61 -14.71 0.51
C THR A 48 -14.12 -14.50 -0.92
N SER A 49 -14.99 -14.82 -1.89
CA SER A 49 -14.72 -14.61 -3.32
C SER A 49 -15.65 -13.57 -3.95
N LYS A 50 -16.66 -13.13 -3.21
CA LYS A 50 -17.61 -12.11 -3.67
C LYS A 50 -17.47 -10.88 -2.78
N ILE A 51 -16.80 -9.87 -3.29
CA ILE A 51 -16.50 -8.65 -2.56
C ILE A 51 -17.10 -7.47 -3.32
N ALA A 52 -18.00 -6.76 -2.69
CA ALA A 52 -18.56 -5.53 -3.24
C ALA A 52 -17.58 -4.37 -3.05
N ILE A 53 -17.51 -3.47 -4.02
CA ILE A 53 -16.69 -2.26 -3.93
C ILE A 53 -17.59 -1.05 -3.74
N ALA A 54 -17.23 -0.20 -2.81
CA ALA A 54 -17.83 1.09 -2.54
C ALA A 54 -16.78 2.20 -2.66
N PHE A 55 -17.15 3.32 -3.24
CA PHE A 55 -16.34 4.55 -3.31
C PHE A 55 -16.92 5.68 -2.44
N GLN A 56 -18.07 5.43 -1.85
CA GLN A 56 -18.75 6.40 -0.98
C GLN A 56 -19.36 5.67 0.21
N PRO A 57 -19.33 6.25 1.41
CA PRO A 57 -19.96 5.65 2.59
C PRO A 57 -21.44 5.31 2.40
N ALA A 58 -22.17 6.08 1.61
CA ALA A 58 -23.58 5.83 1.30
C ALA A 58 -23.83 4.52 0.53
N GLN A 59 -22.81 3.93 -0.08
CA GLN A 59 -22.90 2.64 -0.78
C GLN A 59 -22.66 1.45 0.15
N VAL A 60 -22.29 1.71 1.40
CA VAL A 60 -22.03 0.65 2.38
C VAL A 60 -23.34 0.25 3.06
N GLY A 61 -23.57 -1.06 3.16
CA GLY A 61 -24.74 -1.60 3.84
C GLY A 61 -24.78 -1.20 5.32
N LYS A 62 -25.96 -0.89 5.84
CA LYS A 62 -26.16 -0.43 7.24
C LYS A 62 -25.72 -1.47 8.28
N SER A 63 -25.73 -2.75 7.93
CA SER A 63 -25.27 -3.84 8.81
C SER A 63 -23.76 -4.10 8.71
N CYS A 64 -23.08 -3.48 7.77
CA CYS A 64 -21.66 -3.71 7.58
C CYS A 64 -20.81 -3.13 8.72
N ARG A 65 -19.88 -3.94 9.21
CA ARG A 65 -18.94 -3.58 10.27
C ARG A 65 -17.54 -3.45 9.69
N VAL A 66 -16.86 -2.40 10.06
CA VAL A 66 -15.42 -2.23 9.75
C VAL A 66 -14.63 -3.14 10.66
N PHE A 67 -13.74 -3.94 10.08
CA PHE A 67 -12.83 -4.80 10.83
C PHE A 67 -11.35 -4.56 10.46
N ALA A 68 -11.07 -3.89 9.33
CA ALA A 68 -9.72 -3.48 8.99
C ALA A 68 -9.70 -2.10 8.32
N GLU A 69 -8.74 -1.29 8.73
CA GLU A 69 -8.39 0.02 8.16
C GLU A 69 -6.95 -0.02 7.69
N SER A 70 -6.69 0.30 6.43
CA SER A 70 -5.34 0.24 5.87
C SER A 70 -5.03 1.38 4.92
N LEU A 71 -3.76 1.79 4.90
CA LEU A 71 -3.18 2.46 3.75
C LEU A 71 -2.56 1.40 2.84
N VAL A 72 -2.92 1.43 1.58
CA VAL A 72 -2.37 0.54 0.56
C VAL A 72 -1.36 1.32 -0.26
N LEU A 73 -0.10 0.89 -0.20
CA LEU A 73 0.96 1.39 -1.05
C LEU A 73 0.95 0.57 -2.34
N LEU A 74 0.88 1.23 -3.46
CA LEU A 74 0.83 0.62 -4.78
C LEU A 74 2.07 1.05 -5.56
N PRO A 75 2.77 0.13 -6.23
CA PRO A 75 3.93 0.50 -7.05
C PRO A 75 3.52 1.32 -8.26
N ALA A 76 4.49 1.98 -8.88
CA ALA A 76 4.29 2.67 -10.14
C ALA A 76 3.86 1.72 -11.26
N ASN A 77 3.30 2.28 -12.32
CA ASN A 77 2.89 1.58 -13.54
C ASN A 77 1.76 0.55 -13.38
N GLN A 78 0.94 0.67 -12.33
CA GLN A 78 -0.24 -0.17 -12.15
C GLN A 78 -1.39 0.26 -13.05
N THR A 79 -2.14 -0.73 -13.57
CA THR A 79 -3.43 -0.44 -14.20
C THR A 79 -4.54 -0.47 -13.15
N GLY A 80 -5.69 0.14 -13.47
CA GLY A 80 -6.87 0.02 -12.61
C GLY A 80 -7.26 -1.44 -12.33
N LYS A 81 -6.97 -2.35 -13.26
CA LYS A 81 -7.21 -3.79 -13.10
C LYS A 81 -6.21 -4.46 -12.16
N ASP A 82 -4.93 -4.05 -12.19
CA ASP A 82 -3.92 -4.56 -11.29
C ASP A 82 -4.23 -4.16 -9.85
N ILE A 83 -4.65 -2.91 -9.66
CA ILE A 83 -5.08 -2.38 -8.35
C ILE A 83 -6.28 -3.16 -7.82
N GLU A 84 -7.31 -3.36 -8.64
CA GLU A 84 -8.47 -4.17 -8.29
C GLU A 84 -8.06 -5.58 -7.85
N ASN A 85 -7.26 -6.27 -8.66
CA ASN A 85 -6.84 -7.63 -8.38
C ASN A 85 -6.08 -7.74 -7.05
N SER A 86 -5.15 -6.82 -6.81
CA SER A 86 -4.34 -6.80 -5.59
C SER A 86 -5.19 -6.58 -4.35
N LEU A 87 -6.11 -5.61 -4.42
CA LEU A 87 -6.98 -5.29 -3.30
C LEU A 87 -7.99 -6.40 -3.01
N LEU A 88 -8.64 -6.95 -4.05
CA LEU A 88 -9.60 -8.03 -3.87
C LEU A 88 -8.95 -9.31 -3.37
N ALA A 89 -7.72 -9.62 -3.78
CA ALA A 89 -6.98 -10.76 -3.26
C ALA A 89 -6.74 -10.65 -1.76
N GLU A 90 -6.25 -9.50 -1.28
CA GLU A 90 -6.03 -9.27 0.16
C GLU A 90 -7.35 -9.26 0.94
N ALA A 91 -8.34 -8.49 0.48
CA ALA A 91 -9.64 -8.40 1.13
C ALA A 91 -10.34 -9.77 1.22
N GLY A 92 -10.24 -10.58 0.15
CA GLY A 92 -10.79 -11.93 0.12
C GLY A 92 -10.13 -12.86 1.13
N GLN A 93 -8.80 -12.81 1.27
CA GLN A 93 -8.05 -13.58 2.26
C GLN A 93 -8.44 -13.20 3.70
N ARG A 94 -8.77 -11.94 3.95
CA ARG A 94 -9.25 -11.45 5.26
C ARG A 94 -10.72 -11.74 5.50
N GLY A 95 -11.45 -12.17 4.47
CA GLY A 95 -12.88 -12.50 4.55
C GLY A 95 -13.79 -11.28 4.48
N ALA A 96 -13.39 -10.23 3.77
CA ALA A 96 -14.25 -9.07 3.54
C ALA A 96 -15.41 -9.40 2.59
N ASP A 97 -16.59 -8.88 2.90
CA ASP A 97 -17.76 -8.90 2.00
C ASP A 97 -17.84 -7.62 1.15
N GLN A 98 -17.29 -6.53 1.69
CA GLN A 98 -17.26 -5.25 1.03
C GLN A 98 -15.96 -4.50 1.36
N VAL A 99 -15.50 -3.71 0.40
CA VAL A 99 -14.38 -2.78 0.57
C VAL A 99 -14.85 -1.38 0.24
N LEU A 100 -14.61 -0.43 1.15
CA LEU A 100 -14.78 0.99 0.89
C LEU A 100 -13.42 1.59 0.56
N ILE A 101 -13.31 2.13 -0.64
CA ILE A 101 -12.14 2.83 -1.12
C ILE A 101 -12.30 4.30 -0.78
N GLY A 102 -11.32 4.84 -0.08
CA GLY A 102 -11.27 6.24 0.27
C GLY A 102 -10.52 7.06 -0.76
N GLN A 103 -9.74 7.95 -0.24
CA GLN A 103 -8.96 8.87 -1.05
C GLN A 103 -7.66 8.23 -1.51
N THR A 104 -7.17 8.67 -2.67
CA THR A 104 -5.91 8.22 -3.25
C THR A 104 -5.02 9.43 -3.52
N ARG A 105 -3.75 9.28 -3.20
CA ARG A 105 -2.71 10.28 -3.48
C ARG A 105 -1.54 9.65 -4.20
N GLN A 106 -0.76 10.46 -4.87
CA GLN A 106 0.52 10.07 -5.43
C GLN A 106 1.50 9.74 -4.30
N GLY A 107 2.13 8.57 -4.36
CA GLY A 107 3.15 8.18 -3.40
C GLY A 107 4.47 8.89 -3.68
N GLU A 108 5.17 9.33 -2.63
CA GLU A 108 6.51 9.92 -2.78
C GLU A 108 7.57 8.88 -3.13
N ASP A 109 7.43 7.66 -2.59
CA ASP A 109 8.36 6.56 -2.80
C ASP A 109 7.66 5.35 -3.42
N ASP A 110 8.34 4.64 -4.31
CA ASP A 110 7.90 3.33 -4.80
C ASP A 110 8.35 2.22 -3.85
N ALA A 111 7.52 1.95 -2.87
CA ALA A 111 7.76 0.91 -1.86
C ALA A 111 7.27 -0.48 -2.28
N GLY A 112 6.73 -0.60 -3.50
CA GLY A 112 6.03 -1.80 -3.93
C GLY A 112 4.64 -1.94 -3.31
N LEU A 113 3.99 -3.07 -3.57
CA LEU A 113 2.67 -3.36 -2.98
C LEU A 113 2.81 -3.67 -1.49
N GLN A 114 2.19 -2.85 -0.65
CA GLN A 114 2.13 -3.07 0.79
C GLN A 114 0.76 -2.66 1.35
N PHE A 115 0.32 -3.37 2.38
CA PHE A 115 -0.86 -3.02 3.18
C PHE A 115 -0.37 -2.62 4.57
N LEU A 116 -0.64 -1.39 4.98
CA LEU A 116 -0.31 -0.88 6.30
C LEU A 116 -1.58 -0.80 7.13
N TYR A 117 -1.71 -1.67 8.11
CA TYR A 117 -2.91 -1.82 8.93
C TYR A 117 -2.86 -0.93 10.17
N TYR A 118 -3.89 -0.10 10.34
CA TYR A 118 -4.01 0.85 11.44
C TYR A 118 -5.11 0.48 12.45
N GLY A 119 -5.84 -0.55 12.19
CA GLY A 119 -6.93 -0.99 13.05
C GLY A 119 -8.14 -1.44 12.26
N PRO A 120 -9.32 -1.35 12.87
CA PRO A 120 -9.58 -0.87 14.24
C PRO A 120 -9.23 -1.93 15.30
N THR A 121 -9.10 -1.49 16.56
CA THR A 121 -8.94 -2.42 17.70
C THR A 121 -10.19 -3.26 17.92
N TYR A 122 -11.37 -2.69 17.64
CA TYR A 122 -12.68 -3.34 17.72
C TYR A 122 -13.50 -2.99 16.50
N GLU A 123 -14.25 -3.95 16.02
CA GLU A 123 -15.18 -3.73 14.91
C GLU A 123 -16.26 -2.70 15.27
N TYR A 124 -16.57 -1.84 14.32
CA TYR A 124 -17.62 -0.85 14.48
C TYR A 124 -18.54 -0.77 13.26
N LEU A 125 -19.78 -0.35 13.45
CA LEU A 125 -20.72 -0.15 12.35
C LEU A 125 -20.31 1.04 11.48
N CYS A 126 -20.36 0.85 10.18
CA CYS A 126 -20.00 1.87 9.20
C CYS A 126 -21.13 2.91 8.96
N VAL A 127 -21.91 3.29 9.98
CA VAL A 127 -23.07 4.18 9.78
C VAL A 127 -22.66 5.66 9.74
N ASP A 128 -21.86 6.10 10.72
CA ASP A 128 -21.50 7.53 10.87
C ASP A 128 -20.01 7.79 10.85
N GLN A 129 -19.18 6.73 10.91
CA GLN A 129 -17.73 6.85 11.05
C GLN A 129 -16.95 6.31 9.84
N CYS A 130 -17.61 5.63 8.94
CA CYS A 130 -17.02 5.17 7.70
C CYS A 130 -16.65 6.35 6.81
N GLY A 131 -15.37 6.51 6.56
CA GLY A 131 -14.85 7.62 5.78
C GLY A 131 -14.29 8.77 6.62
N GLY A 132 -14.18 8.60 7.92
CA GLY A 132 -13.46 9.55 8.79
C GLY A 132 -11.97 9.66 8.47
N TRP A 133 -11.43 8.68 7.75
CA TRP A 133 -10.08 8.61 7.18
C TRP A 133 -8.98 9.18 8.08
N LYS A 134 -9.09 8.99 9.40
CA LYS A 134 -8.16 9.53 10.38
C LYS A 134 -6.95 8.62 10.63
N PHE A 135 -7.04 7.36 10.20
CA PHE A 135 -5.94 6.43 10.35
C PHE A 135 -4.80 6.74 9.37
N GLY A 136 -3.58 6.50 9.80
CA GLY A 136 -2.40 6.73 8.97
C GLY A 136 -2.18 8.18 8.54
N TYR A 137 -2.84 9.15 9.18
CA TYR A 137 -2.95 10.53 8.74
C TYR A 137 -1.59 11.20 8.50
N LYS A 138 -0.60 10.98 9.37
CA LYS A 138 0.76 11.54 9.21
C LYS A 138 1.45 11.04 7.94
N LEU A 139 1.33 9.74 7.65
CA LEU A 139 1.86 9.18 6.41
C LEU A 139 1.08 9.69 5.22
N TRP A 140 -0.25 9.74 5.36
CA TRP A 140 -1.15 10.22 4.33
C TRP A 140 -0.90 11.68 3.95
N GLU A 141 -0.73 12.58 4.90
CA GLU A 141 -0.48 14.01 4.65
C GLU A 141 0.87 14.28 3.98
N ALA A 142 1.85 13.43 4.21
CA ALA A 142 3.17 13.54 3.61
C ALA A 142 3.20 13.12 2.12
N GLN A 143 2.09 12.62 1.58
CA GLN A 143 2.03 12.14 0.19
C GLN A 143 1.81 13.29 -0.80
N GLY A 144 2.10 13.01 -2.08
CA GLY A 144 1.99 13.95 -3.18
C GLY A 144 0.56 14.37 -3.52
N GLU A 145 0.29 14.67 -4.77
CA GLU A 145 -0.98 15.19 -5.25
C GLU A 145 -2.13 14.18 -5.17
N TRP A 146 -3.35 14.70 -5.20
CA TRP A 146 -4.55 13.88 -5.28
C TRP A 146 -4.64 13.15 -6.61
N VAL A 147 -5.01 11.88 -6.56
CA VAL A 147 -5.21 11.05 -7.74
C VAL A 147 -6.65 10.56 -7.79
N THR A 148 -7.31 10.74 -8.91
CA THR A 148 -8.64 10.19 -9.13
C THR A 148 -8.50 8.68 -9.35
N LEU A 149 -9.04 7.90 -8.43
CA LEU A 149 -9.22 6.46 -8.56
C LEU A 149 -10.63 6.14 -8.08
N GLY A 150 -11.56 6.13 -8.99
CA GLY A 150 -12.97 5.91 -8.73
C GLY A 150 -13.56 4.85 -9.65
N TYR A 151 -14.86 4.88 -9.81
CA TYR A 151 -15.60 3.89 -10.58
C TYR A 151 -15.15 3.81 -12.06
N ASN A 152 -14.71 4.94 -12.64
CA ASN A 152 -14.29 4.97 -14.04
C ASN A 152 -12.90 4.36 -14.26
N GLU A 153 -12.04 4.40 -13.27
CA GLU A 153 -10.66 3.90 -13.34
C GLU A 153 -10.56 2.46 -12.83
N TRP A 154 -11.42 2.09 -11.88
CA TRP A 154 -11.42 0.78 -11.23
C TRP A 154 -11.64 -0.37 -12.22
N GLY A 155 -10.80 -1.38 -12.12
CA GLY A 155 -10.91 -2.58 -12.96
C GLY A 155 -10.58 -2.39 -14.44
N LYS A 156 -10.08 -1.22 -14.85
CA LYS A 156 -9.76 -0.91 -16.24
C LYS A 156 -8.30 -1.22 -16.57
N THR A 157 -8.08 -1.99 -17.63
CA THR A 157 -6.74 -2.26 -18.17
C THR A 157 -6.17 -1.10 -18.96
N GLY A 158 -7.04 -0.26 -19.51
CA GLY A 158 -6.65 0.92 -20.32
C GLY A 158 -6.30 2.15 -19.47
N VAL A 159 -6.56 2.14 -18.17
CA VAL A 159 -6.16 3.21 -17.24
C VAL A 159 -4.88 2.79 -16.53
N ARG A 160 -3.82 3.59 -16.63
CA ARG A 160 -2.52 3.32 -16.01
C ARG A 160 -2.09 4.50 -15.14
N PHE A 161 -1.59 4.18 -13.97
CA PHE A 161 -1.00 5.12 -13.02
C PHE A 161 0.52 4.99 -13.08
N GLU A 162 1.18 5.98 -13.66
CA GLU A 162 2.63 5.93 -13.91
C GLU A 162 3.46 6.12 -12.64
N THR A 163 2.90 6.75 -11.63
CA THR A 163 3.53 7.02 -10.34
C THR A 163 3.03 6.03 -9.26
N PRO A 164 3.81 5.82 -8.19
CA PRO A 164 3.31 5.11 -7.02
C PRO A 164 2.06 5.78 -6.45
N LEU A 165 1.19 5.01 -5.82
CA LEU A 165 0.00 5.54 -5.17
C LEU A 165 -0.06 5.13 -3.70
N VAL A 166 -0.73 5.96 -2.91
CA VAL A 166 -1.16 5.62 -1.55
C VAL A 166 -2.67 5.78 -1.48
N MET A 167 -3.35 4.71 -1.11
CA MET A 167 -4.81 4.63 -1.10
C MET A 167 -5.34 4.26 0.28
N GLN A 168 -6.36 4.95 0.74
CA GLN A 168 -7.08 4.61 1.97
C GLN A 168 -8.13 3.55 1.69
N VAL A 169 -8.15 2.50 2.50
CA VAL A 169 -9.04 1.35 2.32
C VAL A 169 -9.62 0.91 3.65
N VAL A 170 -10.90 0.60 3.64
CA VAL A 170 -11.62 -0.01 4.76
C VAL A 170 -12.23 -1.32 4.31
N MET A 171 -11.95 -2.40 5.06
CA MET A 171 -12.54 -3.72 4.82
C MET A 171 -13.71 -3.95 5.77
N LEU A 172 -14.82 -4.44 5.22
CA LEU A 172 -16.07 -4.58 5.93
C LEU A 172 -16.58 -6.02 5.87
N ARG A 173 -17.19 -6.43 6.97
CA ARG A 173 -18.01 -7.63 7.06
C ARG A 173 -19.48 -7.22 7.13
N CYS A 174 -20.27 -7.73 6.21
CA CYS A 174 -21.70 -7.44 6.11
C CYS A 174 -22.51 -8.70 6.49
N GLN A 175 -23.43 -8.56 7.42
CA GLN A 175 -24.30 -9.66 7.88
C GLN A 175 -25.70 -9.51 7.28
#